data_7e3f04b862bc1d338cdc8da1ba6e3169
#
_entry.id   7e3f04b862bc1d338cdc8da1ba6e3169
#
_cell.length_a   1.000
_cell.length_b   1.000
_cell.length_c   1.000
_cell.angle_alpha   90.00
_cell.angle_beta   90.00
_cell.angle_gamma   90.00
#
_symmetry.space_group_name_H-M   'P 1'
#
loop_
_entity.id
_entity.type
_entity.pdbx_description
1 polymer ?
#
loop_
_entity_poly.entity_id
_entity_poly.type
_entity_poly.pdbx_seq_one_letter_code
_entity_poly.pdbx_strand_id
1 'polypeptide(L)'
;MAVTQNSFTGNGSTTTYSFTFPYLKQDEIKASLDGTATTAFTTPTATTVQFNTAPASGVKIKIFRETDTDSLAATFYAGSAIKSEDLNDNFTQNLYAVQEVTARYLSNLGGTMLGDLNLAEDVVLKFEGATDNDFETILTVTDPTADRTITLPNVTGTVVTTGDTGTVA
;
A
#
# COMPACT_ATOMS: atom_id res chain seq x y z
N MET A 1 13.82 2.64 -8.22
CA MET A 1 13.13 1.81 -7.21
C MET A 1 12.65 0.55 -7.92
N ALA A 2 12.75 -0.61 -7.29
CA ALA A 2 12.26 -1.85 -7.90
C ALA A 2 10.74 -1.80 -8.07
N VAL A 3 10.24 -2.36 -9.19
CA VAL A 3 8.80 -2.49 -9.41
C VAL A 3 8.31 -3.68 -8.59
N THR A 4 7.39 -3.46 -7.66
CA THR A 4 6.78 -4.50 -6.82
C THR A 4 5.29 -4.66 -7.07
N GLN A 5 4.71 -3.75 -7.88
CA GLN A 5 3.29 -3.71 -8.20
C GLN A 5 3.03 -2.99 -9.53
N ASN A 6 1.91 -3.31 -10.16
CA ASN A 6 1.34 -2.58 -11.29
C ASN A 6 -0.11 -2.19 -10.98
N SER A 7 -0.52 -1.00 -11.41
CA SER A 7 -1.87 -0.47 -11.17
C SER A 7 -2.57 -0.16 -12.47
N PHE A 8 -3.87 -0.43 -12.54
CA PHE A 8 -4.72 -0.23 -13.69
C PHE A 8 -6.08 0.33 -13.26
N THR A 9 -6.87 0.73 -14.24
CA THR A 9 -8.27 1.11 -14.01
C THR A 9 -9.14 0.20 -14.87
N GLY A 10 -10.14 -0.41 -14.25
CA GLY A 10 -11.11 -1.26 -14.92
C GLY A 10 -11.91 -0.49 -15.98
N ASN A 11 -12.31 -1.15 -17.05
CA ASN A 11 -13.13 -0.60 -18.12
C ASN A 11 -14.45 -1.39 -18.35
N GLY A 12 -14.73 -2.39 -17.48
CA GLY A 12 -15.92 -3.22 -17.55
C GLY A 12 -15.89 -4.33 -18.61
N SER A 13 -14.80 -4.45 -19.39
CA SER A 13 -14.71 -5.45 -20.47
C SER A 13 -13.40 -6.25 -20.47
N THR A 14 -12.30 -5.64 -20.06
CA THR A 14 -10.98 -6.28 -20.01
C THR A 14 -10.85 -7.15 -18.76
N THR A 15 -10.47 -8.42 -18.97
CA THR A 15 -10.19 -9.36 -17.86
C THR A 15 -8.71 -9.60 -17.62
N THR A 16 -7.85 -9.41 -18.65
CA THR A 16 -6.43 -9.76 -18.59
C THR A 16 -5.55 -8.52 -18.49
N TYR A 17 -4.65 -8.52 -17.51
CA TYR A 17 -3.71 -7.43 -17.23
C TYR A 17 -2.30 -7.98 -17.08
N SER A 18 -1.32 -7.28 -17.68
CA SER A 18 0.09 -7.68 -17.62
C SER A 18 0.81 -6.96 -16.50
N PHE A 19 1.72 -7.65 -15.84
CA PHE A 19 2.58 -7.06 -14.81
C PHE A 19 4.08 -7.25 -15.17
N THR A 20 4.96 -6.47 -14.55
CA THR A 20 6.38 -6.38 -14.91
C THR A 20 7.33 -6.69 -13.75
N PHE A 21 6.84 -6.91 -12.55
CA PHE A 21 7.68 -7.26 -11.42
C PHE A 21 8.06 -8.75 -11.43
N PRO A 22 9.29 -9.10 -11.02
CA PRO A 22 9.69 -10.48 -10.83
C PRO A 22 9.12 -11.06 -9.53
N TYR A 23 9.02 -12.38 -9.44
CA TYR A 23 8.56 -13.14 -8.27
C TYR A 23 9.29 -14.49 -8.20
N LEU A 24 9.29 -15.16 -7.05
CA LEU A 24 9.85 -16.50 -6.86
C LEU A 24 8.80 -17.58 -7.10
N LYS A 25 7.61 -17.40 -6.54
CA LYS A 25 6.52 -18.38 -6.65
C LYS A 25 5.26 -17.71 -7.18
N GLN A 26 4.48 -18.45 -7.96
CA GLN A 26 3.27 -17.93 -8.61
C GLN A 26 2.17 -17.54 -7.60
N ASP A 27 2.13 -18.18 -6.45
CA ASP A 27 1.21 -17.89 -5.35
C ASP A 27 1.54 -16.58 -4.60
N GLU A 28 2.72 -16.00 -4.83
CA GLU A 28 3.10 -14.66 -4.35
C GLU A 28 2.43 -13.52 -5.14
N ILE A 29 1.83 -13.83 -6.30
CA ILE A 29 1.10 -12.84 -7.09
C ILE A 29 -0.28 -12.64 -6.46
N LYS A 30 -0.57 -11.40 -6.05
CA LYS A 30 -1.81 -11.00 -5.43
C LYS A 30 -2.49 -9.90 -6.24
N ALA A 31 -3.80 -9.75 -6.04
CA ALA A 31 -4.57 -8.68 -6.66
C ALA A 31 -5.54 -8.05 -5.66
N SER A 32 -5.84 -6.77 -5.87
CA SER A 32 -6.91 -6.06 -5.17
C SER A 32 -7.72 -5.21 -6.14
N LEU A 33 -9.01 -5.02 -5.79
CA LEU A 33 -9.97 -4.17 -6.48
C LEU A 33 -10.43 -3.11 -5.48
N ASP A 34 -10.23 -1.83 -5.80
CA ASP A 34 -10.51 -0.69 -4.90
C ASP A 34 -9.92 -0.88 -3.48
N GLY A 35 -8.71 -1.45 -3.40
CA GLY A 35 -8.01 -1.73 -2.14
C GLY A 35 -8.42 -3.05 -1.47
N THR A 36 -9.53 -3.69 -1.86
CA THR A 36 -9.98 -4.97 -1.30
C THR A 36 -9.28 -6.13 -2.01
N ALA A 37 -8.60 -7.00 -1.25
CA ALA A 37 -7.94 -8.18 -1.80
C ALA A 37 -8.94 -9.13 -2.46
N THR A 38 -8.54 -9.74 -3.58
CA THR A 38 -9.36 -10.72 -4.32
C THR A 38 -8.52 -11.92 -4.72
N THR A 39 -9.15 -13.08 -4.73
CA THR A 39 -8.62 -14.33 -5.26
C THR A 39 -9.34 -14.79 -6.53
N ALA A 40 -10.29 -13.97 -7.04
CA ALA A 40 -11.12 -14.28 -8.20
C ALA A 40 -10.35 -14.05 -9.52
N PHE A 41 -9.16 -14.60 -9.62
CA PHE A 41 -8.31 -14.52 -10.82
C PHE A 41 -7.47 -15.78 -11.01
N THR A 42 -6.88 -15.92 -12.18
CA THR A 42 -5.86 -16.90 -12.51
C THR A 42 -4.63 -16.21 -13.12
N THR A 43 -3.52 -16.92 -13.20
CA THR A 43 -2.27 -16.45 -13.82
C THR A 43 -1.96 -17.31 -15.04
N PRO A 44 -2.58 -17.03 -16.21
CA PRO A 44 -2.45 -17.88 -17.40
C PRO A 44 -1.04 -17.89 -18.01
N THR A 45 -0.24 -16.87 -17.72
CA THR A 45 1.19 -16.80 -18.11
C THR A 45 2.01 -16.30 -16.94
N ALA A 46 3.33 -16.34 -17.07
CA ALA A 46 4.26 -15.83 -16.05
C ALA A 46 4.14 -14.31 -15.78
N THR A 47 3.46 -13.56 -16.64
CA THR A 47 3.41 -12.09 -16.55
C THR A 47 2.00 -11.53 -16.69
N THR A 48 0.97 -12.36 -16.59
CA THR A 48 -0.42 -11.90 -16.72
C THR A 48 -1.31 -12.45 -15.61
N VAL A 49 -2.24 -11.61 -15.16
CA VAL A 49 -3.37 -11.95 -14.30
C VAL A 49 -4.64 -11.85 -15.13
N GLN A 50 -5.50 -12.85 -15.05
CA GLN A 50 -6.82 -12.88 -15.68
C GLN A 50 -7.90 -13.00 -14.61
N PHE A 51 -8.70 -11.95 -14.44
CA PHE A 51 -9.86 -11.95 -13.55
C PHE A 51 -10.98 -12.81 -14.11
N ASN A 52 -11.69 -13.52 -13.26
CA ASN A 52 -12.84 -14.35 -13.64
C ASN A 52 -13.99 -13.50 -14.21
N THR A 53 -14.11 -12.25 -13.76
CA THR A 53 -15.07 -11.27 -14.26
C THR A 53 -14.33 -9.95 -14.51
N ALA A 54 -14.65 -9.27 -15.61
CA ALA A 54 -14.03 -7.99 -15.93
C ALA A 54 -14.30 -6.97 -14.81
N PRO A 55 -13.27 -6.35 -14.21
CA PRO A 55 -13.47 -5.28 -13.24
C PRO A 55 -14.27 -4.12 -13.86
N ALA A 56 -15.27 -3.62 -13.14
CA ALA A 56 -16.14 -2.57 -13.61
C ALA A 56 -15.38 -1.29 -14.01
N SER A 57 -16.00 -0.46 -14.84
CA SER A 57 -15.40 0.82 -15.24
C SER A 57 -15.13 1.70 -14.01
N GLY A 58 -13.90 2.21 -13.90
CA GLY A 58 -13.46 3.07 -12.79
C GLY A 58 -12.83 2.34 -11.61
N VAL A 59 -13.04 1.03 -11.45
CA VAL A 59 -12.44 0.22 -10.37
C VAL A 59 -10.92 0.30 -10.44
N LYS A 60 -10.26 0.58 -9.31
CA LYS A 60 -8.80 0.60 -9.19
C LYS A 60 -8.30 -0.84 -9.02
N ILE A 61 -7.52 -1.30 -9.99
CA ILE A 61 -6.93 -2.64 -10.01
C ILE A 61 -5.47 -2.50 -9.59
N LYS A 62 -5.04 -3.30 -8.63
CA LYS A 62 -3.64 -3.41 -8.24
C LYS A 62 -3.23 -4.87 -8.31
N ILE A 63 -2.16 -5.16 -9.03
CA ILE A 63 -1.50 -6.46 -9.08
C ILE A 63 -0.13 -6.27 -8.43
N PHE A 64 0.19 -7.08 -7.43
CA PHE A 64 1.39 -6.90 -6.62
C PHE A 64 1.96 -8.23 -6.17
N ARG A 65 3.25 -8.21 -5.82
CA ARG A 65 3.92 -9.33 -5.19
C ARG A 65 3.76 -9.24 -3.67
N GLU A 66 3.52 -10.36 -3.05
CA GLU A 66 3.56 -10.55 -1.61
C GLU A 66 4.43 -11.77 -1.34
N THR A 67 5.72 -11.51 -1.11
CA THR A 67 6.74 -12.55 -0.89
C THR A 67 6.47 -13.27 0.43
N ASP A 68 6.50 -14.59 0.41
CA ASP A 68 6.39 -15.41 1.62
C ASP A 68 7.54 -15.06 2.58
N THR A 69 7.19 -14.65 3.80
CA THR A 69 8.14 -14.33 4.88
C THR A 69 8.03 -15.27 6.08
N ASP A 70 7.12 -16.24 6.02
CA ASP A 70 6.87 -17.20 7.11
C ASP A 70 7.78 -18.41 7.00
N SER A 71 8.31 -18.69 5.80
CA SER A 71 9.22 -19.81 5.55
C SER A 71 10.35 -19.42 4.59
N LEU A 72 11.48 -20.10 4.73
CA LEU A 72 12.59 -19.93 3.79
C LEU A 72 12.24 -20.56 2.43
N ALA A 73 12.72 -19.99 1.33
CA ALA A 73 12.58 -20.57 0.00
C ALA A 73 13.26 -21.95 -0.08
N ALA A 74 14.40 -22.11 0.61
CA ALA A 74 15.11 -23.38 0.78
C ALA A 74 15.63 -23.54 2.21
N THR A 75 15.50 -24.76 2.77
CA THR A 75 16.00 -25.11 4.11
C THR A 75 17.21 -26.04 3.99
N PHE A 76 18.30 -25.69 4.67
CA PHE A 76 19.51 -26.50 4.70
C PHE A 76 19.57 -27.34 5.99
N TYR A 77 19.92 -28.61 5.85
CA TYR A 77 20.11 -29.52 6.96
C TYR A 77 21.59 -29.87 7.12
N ALA A 78 21.99 -30.22 8.33
CA ALA A 78 23.37 -30.64 8.63
C ALA A 78 23.77 -31.82 7.73
N GLY A 79 24.89 -31.66 7.00
CA GLY A 79 25.39 -32.68 6.06
C GLY A 79 24.76 -32.66 4.67
N SER A 80 23.81 -31.78 4.38
CA SER A 80 23.28 -31.63 3.01
C SER A 80 24.23 -30.80 2.15
N ALA A 81 24.26 -31.09 0.84
CA ALA A 81 24.95 -30.24 -0.11
C ALA A 81 24.18 -28.92 -0.26
N ILE A 82 24.90 -27.81 -0.26
CA ILE A 82 24.34 -26.47 -0.56
C ILE A 82 24.40 -26.27 -2.08
N LYS A 83 23.24 -26.11 -2.70
CA LYS A 83 23.15 -25.71 -4.11
C LYS A 83 23.14 -24.17 -4.20
N SER A 84 23.81 -23.64 -5.21
CA SER A 84 23.83 -22.20 -5.47
C SER A 84 22.44 -21.62 -5.75
N GLU A 85 21.56 -22.41 -6.39
CA GLU A 85 20.16 -22.03 -6.65
C GLU A 85 19.39 -21.80 -5.36
N ASP A 86 19.41 -22.76 -4.44
CA ASP A 86 18.73 -22.69 -3.14
C ASP A 86 19.20 -21.47 -2.32
N LEU A 87 20.51 -21.17 -2.39
CA LEU A 87 21.08 -20.01 -1.70
C LEU A 87 20.63 -18.70 -2.34
N ASN A 88 20.64 -18.64 -3.68
CA ASN A 88 20.18 -17.47 -4.43
C ASN A 88 18.67 -17.22 -4.19
N ASP A 89 17.85 -18.26 -4.12
CA ASP A 89 16.43 -18.13 -3.85
C ASP A 89 16.16 -17.54 -2.46
N ASN A 90 16.90 -17.96 -1.42
CA ASN A 90 16.80 -17.36 -0.09
C ASN A 90 17.23 -15.88 -0.08
N PHE A 91 18.31 -15.52 -0.78
CA PHE A 91 18.74 -14.12 -0.90
C PHE A 91 17.73 -13.30 -1.71
N THR A 92 17.16 -13.86 -2.77
CA THR A 92 16.15 -13.20 -3.59
C THR A 92 14.86 -13.00 -2.80
N GLN A 93 14.44 -13.97 -1.99
CA GLN A 93 13.29 -13.85 -1.09
C GLN A 93 13.48 -12.67 -0.12
N ASN A 94 14.64 -12.58 0.54
CA ASN A 94 14.94 -11.46 1.43
C ASN A 94 14.96 -10.11 0.69
N LEU A 95 15.58 -10.07 -0.50
CA LEU A 95 15.61 -8.86 -1.32
C LEU A 95 14.19 -8.41 -1.69
N TYR A 96 13.34 -9.34 -2.08
CA TYR A 96 11.96 -9.05 -2.49
C TYR A 96 11.13 -8.56 -1.30
N ALA A 97 11.23 -9.19 -0.14
CA ALA A 97 10.56 -8.75 1.09
C ALA A 97 10.97 -7.30 1.46
N VAL A 98 12.26 -6.97 1.40
CA VAL A 98 12.75 -5.59 1.67
C VAL A 98 12.23 -4.58 0.64
N GLN A 99 12.18 -4.95 -0.65
CA GLN A 99 11.63 -4.08 -1.69
C GLN A 99 10.15 -3.77 -1.45
N GLU A 100 9.37 -4.76 -1.01
CA GLU A 100 7.95 -4.59 -0.70
C GLU A 100 7.72 -3.73 0.53
N VAL A 101 8.51 -3.94 1.57
CA VAL A 101 8.50 -3.08 2.76
C VAL A 101 8.75 -1.63 2.37
N THR A 102 9.82 -1.36 1.59
CA THR A 102 10.16 0.00 1.14
C THR A 102 9.06 0.63 0.28
N ALA A 103 8.32 -0.17 -0.49
CA ALA A 103 7.22 0.32 -1.33
C ALA A 103 5.92 0.61 -0.55
N ARG A 104 5.76 0.04 0.66
CA ARG A 104 4.54 0.14 1.48
C ARG A 104 4.61 1.24 2.56
N TYR A 105 5.80 1.63 2.98
CA TYR A 105 5.96 2.61 4.06
C TYR A 105 6.02 4.04 3.54
N LEU A 106 5.35 4.94 4.26
CA LEU A 106 5.57 6.38 4.10
C LEU A 106 6.96 6.71 4.66
N SER A 107 7.83 7.24 3.80
CA SER A 107 9.18 7.64 4.21
C SER A 107 9.13 8.79 5.22
N ASN A 108 9.95 8.74 6.27
CA ASN A 108 10.16 9.87 7.19
C ASN A 108 10.85 11.08 6.51
N LEU A 109 11.39 10.90 5.30
CA LEU A 109 11.92 11.98 4.47
C LEU A 109 10.84 12.64 3.57
N GLY A 110 9.58 12.26 3.77
CA GLY A 110 8.45 12.70 2.96
C GLY A 110 8.11 11.73 1.82
N GLY A 111 6.96 11.95 1.22
CA GLY A 111 6.45 11.10 0.14
C GLY A 111 5.03 11.52 -0.25
N THR A 112 4.53 10.95 -1.33
CA THR A 112 3.15 11.11 -1.79
C THR A 112 2.38 9.82 -1.52
N MET A 113 1.27 9.93 -0.80
CA MET A 113 0.30 8.84 -0.69
C MET A 113 -0.56 8.81 -1.95
N LEU A 114 -0.67 7.65 -2.58
CA LEU A 114 -1.47 7.45 -3.79
C LEU A 114 -2.87 6.89 -3.49
N GLY A 115 -3.20 6.73 -2.22
CA GLY A 115 -4.49 6.26 -1.73
C GLY A 115 -4.88 6.99 -0.45
N ASP A 116 -6.06 6.67 0.06
CA ASP A 116 -6.59 7.28 1.27
C ASP A 116 -5.77 6.86 2.50
N LEU A 117 -5.61 7.79 3.46
CA LEU A 117 -5.09 7.51 4.78
C LEU A 117 -6.26 7.23 5.72
N ASN A 118 -6.45 5.98 6.09
CA ASN A 118 -7.44 5.59 7.07
C ASN A 118 -6.75 5.42 8.44
N LEU A 119 -7.08 6.30 9.37
CA LEU A 119 -6.61 6.21 10.76
C LEU A 119 -7.62 5.38 11.55
N ALA A 120 -7.12 4.42 12.33
CA ALA A 120 -7.94 3.58 13.19
C ALA A 120 -8.57 4.37 14.34
N GLU A 121 -9.40 3.70 15.13
CA GLU A 121 -10.02 4.21 16.37
C GLU A 121 -8.96 4.81 17.31
N ASP A 122 -9.26 5.94 17.91
CA ASP A 122 -8.43 6.67 18.87
C ASP A 122 -7.03 7.13 18.35
N VAL A 123 -6.78 7.06 17.05
CA VAL A 123 -5.56 7.58 16.43
C VAL A 123 -5.72 9.06 16.09
N VAL A 124 -4.69 9.85 16.38
CA VAL A 124 -4.66 11.30 16.12
C VAL A 124 -3.51 11.68 15.20
N LEU A 125 -3.62 12.81 14.51
CA LEU A 125 -2.50 13.45 13.84
C LEU A 125 -1.86 14.49 14.77
N LYS A 126 -0.55 14.37 15.00
CA LYS A 126 0.23 15.32 15.77
C LYS A 126 1.17 16.11 14.85
N PHE A 127 1.22 17.39 15.03
CA PHE A 127 2.12 18.28 14.31
C PHE A 127 3.02 19.01 15.31
N GLU A 128 4.33 18.82 15.18
CA GLU A 128 5.33 19.61 15.85
C GLU A 128 5.38 21.00 15.23
N GLY A 129 5.59 22.03 16.06
CA GLY A 129 5.78 23.40 15.57
C GLY A 129 7.21 23.64 15.06
N ALA A 130 7.58 24.92 14.96
CA ALA A 130 8.94 25.31 14.55
C ALA A 130 10.01 25.05 15.63
N THR A 131 9.59 24.82 16.87
CA THR A 131 10.46 24.56 18.02
C THR A 131 10.17 23.18 18.55
N ASP A 132 11.20 22.33 18.63
CA ASP A 132 11.14 21.00 19.22
C ASP A 132 11.00 21.16 20.76
N ASN A 133 9.79 20.87 21.29
CA ASN A 133 9.45 20.95 22.70
C ASN A 133 8.29 19.99 23.03
N ASP A 134 7.73 20.07 24.25
CA ASP A 134 6.66 19.19 24.71
C ASP A 134 5.24 19.61 24.25
N PHE A 135 5.11 20.56 23.31
CA PHE A 135 3.83 21.12 22.86
C PHE A 135 3.58 20.87 21.39
N GLU A 136 2.60 20.03 21.04
CA GLU A 136 2.20 19.72 19.67
C GLU A 136 0.77 20.21 19.37
N THR A 137 0.50 20.44 18.10
CA THR A 137 -0.88 20.61 17.62
C THR A 137 -1.45 19.23 17.29
N ILE A 138 -2.53 18.86 17.95
CA ILE A 138 -3.20 17.57 17.77
C ILE A 138 -4.50 17.78 17.00
N LEU A 139 -4.63 17.12 15.87
CA LEU A 139 -5.89 17.02 15.14
C LEU A 139 -6.56 15.70 15.53
N THR A 140 -7.71 15.80 16.18
CA THR A 140 -8.53 14.67 16.62
C THR A 140 -9.97 14.83 16.15
N VAL A 141 -10.74 13.77 16.16
CA VAL A 141 -12.17 13.75 15.85
C VAL A 141 -12.95 13.29 17.07
N THR A 142 -14.09 13.94 17.33
CA THR A 142 -15.07 13.42 18.28
C THR A 142 -15.77 12.22 17.62
N ASP A 143 -16.14 11.21 18.41
CA ASP A 143 -16.79 10.00 17.91
C ASP A 143 -18.01 10.34 17.01
N PRO A 144 -17.91 10.07 15.70
CA PRO A 144 -18.94 10.46 14.76
C PRO A 144 -20.13 9.48 14.81
N THR A 145 -21.33 10.01 14.89
CA THR A 145 -22.58 9.22 14.85
C THR A 145 -23.05 8.89 13.41
N ALA A 146 -22.37 9.41 12.41
CA ALA A 146 -22.56 9.12 10.98
C ALA A 146 -21.32 9.62 10.23
N ASP A 147 -21.17 9.24 8.95
CA ASP A 147 -20.11 9.77 8.09
C ASP A 147 -20.18 11.30 8.03
N ARG A 148 -19.04 11.94 8.23
CA ARG A 148 -18.89 13.41 8.20
C ARG A 148 -17.77 13.79 7.24
N THR A 149 -18.04 14.82 6.44
CA THR A 149 -17.02 15.38 5.52
C THR A 149 -16.69 16.80 5.95
N ILE A 150 -15.40 17.08 6.11
CA ILE A 150 -14.86 18.44 6.29
C ILE A 150 -14.07 18.77 5.04
N THR A 151 -14.56 19.75 4.28
CA THR A 151 -13.89 20.19 3.05
C THR A 151 -13.05 21.41 3.33
N LEU A 152 -11.76 21.33 3.08
CA LEU A 152 -10.86 22.50 3.09
C LEU A 152 -11.01 23.23 1.76
N PRO A 153 -11.30 24.55 1.75
CA PRO A 153 -11.51 25.29 0.52
C PRO A 153 -10.19 25.45 -0.27
N ASN A 154 -10.29 25.55 -1.59
CA ASN A 154 -9.13 25.80 -2.48
C ASN A 154 -8.76 27.29 -2.45
N VAL A 155 -8.35 27.80 -1.29
CA VAL A 155 -7.91 29.19 -1.07
C VAL A 155 -6.71 29.21 -0.13
N THR A 156 -5.92 30.28 -0.22
CA THR A 156 -4.86 30.52 0.79
C THR A 156 -5.49 31.20 2.01
N GLY A 157 -5.26 30.64 3.21
CA GLY A 157 -5.82 31.19 4.44
C GLY A 157 -5.43 30.40 5.67
N THR A 158 -5.96 30.81 6.80
CA THR A 158 -5.81 30.14 8.10
C THR A 158 -7.14 29.52 8.50
N VAL A 159 -7.10 28.28 9.01
CA VAL A 159 -8.29 27.66 9.61
C VAL A 159 -8.57 28.36 10.94
N VAL A 160 -9.73 28.99 11.06
CA VAL A 160 -10.18 29.67 12.27
C VAL A 160 -10.88 28.64 13.18
N THR A 161 -10.47 28.60 14.45
CA THR A 161 -11.08 27.75 15.49
C THR A 161 -11.90 28.58 16.45
N THR A 162 -12.77 27.94 17.25
CA THR A 162 -13.59 28.65 18.27
C THR A 162 -12.75 29.31 19.38
N GLY A 163 -11.49 28.92 19.52
CA GLY A 163 -10.55 29.58 20.46
C GLY A 163 -9.83 30.78 19.86
N ASP A 164 -10.02 31.05 18.56
CA ASP A 164 -9.45 32.20 17.89
C ASP A 164 -10.37 33.43 18.09
N THR A 165 -9.80 34.55 18.47
CA THR A 165 -10.53 35.84 18.66
C THR A 165 -10.66 36.61 17.34
N GLY A 166 -10.20 36.06 16.23
CA GLY A 166 -10.34 36.64 14.90
C GLY A 166 -11.80 36.68 14.42
N THR A 167 -12.18 37.75 13.71
CA THR A 167 -13.50 37.88 13.13
C THR A 167 -13.61 36.96 11.91
N VAL A 168 -14.54 36.01 11.96
CA VAL A 168 -14.96 35.28 10.75
C VAL A 168 -15.85 36.23 9.95
N ALA A 169 -15.36 36.74 8.84
CA ALA A 169 -16.13 37.61 7.94
C ALA A 169 -17.05 36.78 7.05
#